data_62584a663b7644b583f359d17c7880d2
#
_entry.id   62584a663b7644b583f359d17c7880d2
#
_cell.length_a   1.000
_cell.length_b   1.000
_cell.length_c   1.000
_cell.angle_alpha   90.00
_cell.angle_beta   90.00
_cell.angle_gamma   90.00
#
_symmetry.space_group_name_H-M   'P 1'
#
loop_
_entity.id
_entity.type
_entity.pdbx_description
1 polymer ?
#
loop_
_entity_poly.entity_id
_entity_poly.type
_entity_poly.pdbx_seq_one_letter_code
_entity_poly.pdbx_strand_id
1 'polypeptide(L)'
;MIITNNSNLPKVIERAVKNDPYDSSGSDISCTRLIAPPRVRVLQMRNNDLIKEDVSDRIFSLLGQSVHHIIERAKVPQDIAERRLFYKDDDITNGWTLSGAFDLLTSDGKLIDFKVTSAWSALDALTKGKTEWEQQLNVLDFLCRKNQTDLTTNFFKDLTKHKKTLKVKSLSIMAILRDWSKMRVMQSDNYPRKQVVMIPVRRWSNEEQDAFVKARIKLHQDAEKMKELPLCTAKERWRKDDQFAVMKNGRKSAWRLFPTKDLAKQFIVKEKMIEGKGCSIIERKGEDIRCQHYCNVNEFCSHFMNVSF
;
A
#
# COMPACT_ATOMS: atom_id res chain seq x y z
N MET A 1 -9.04 10.55 16.44
CA MET A 1 -7.69 9.95 16.61
C MET A 1 -6.87 10.82 17.53
N ILE A 2 -6.14 10.22 18.45
CA ILE A 2 -5.32 10.89 19.47
C ILE A 2 -3.85 10.80 19.04
N ILE A 3 -3.18 11.94 18.83
CA ILE A 3 -1.75 11.98 18.52
C ILE A 3 -0.97 12.17 19.83
N THR A 4 -0.11 11.21 20.16
CA THR A 4 0.80 11.23 21.30
C THR A 4 2.22 11.63 20.85
N ASN A 5 3.05 12.04 21.81
CA ASN A 5 4.48 12.35 21.56
C ASN A 5 5.32 11.68 22.66
N ASN A 6 5.27 10.35 22.72
CA ASN A 6 6.01 9.56 23.72
C ASN A 6 7.53 9.57 23.46
N SER A 7 7.91 9.87 22.23
CA SER A 7 9.32 9.97 21.78
C SER A 7 9.95 11.35 22.11
N ASN A 8 9.22 12.26 22.74
CA ASN A 8 9.67 13.62 23.07
C ASN A 8 10.26 14.39 21.88
N LEU A 9 9.64 14.23 20.70
CA LEU A 9 10.05 14.97 19.51
C LEU A 9 9.77 16.47 19.67
N PRO A 10 10.51 17.35 18.98
CA PRO A 10 10.26 18.79 19.01
C PRO A 10 8.81 19.13 18.67
N LYS A 11 8.23 20.11 19.38
CA LYS A 11 6.83 20.55 19.19
C LYS A 11 6.49 20.92 17.75
N VAL A 12 7.46 21.39 16.95
CA VAL A 12 7.25 21.69 15.54
C VAL A 12 6.88 20.45 14.74
N ILE A 13 7.47 19.29 15.03
CA ILE A 13 7.17 18.00 14.38
C ILE A 13 5.78 17.51 14.82
N GLU A 14 5.47 17.59 16.11
CA GLU A 14 4.15 17.26 16.62
C GLU A 14 3.05 18.10 15.95
N ARG A 15 3.28 19.41 15.81
CA ARG A 15 2.34 20.31 15.12
C ARG A 15 2.21 19.99 13.63
N ALA A 16 3.30 19.64 12.95
CA ALA A 16 3.25 19.22 11.55
C ALA A 16 2.38 17.98 11.34
N VAL A 17 2.47 17.00 12.25
CA VAL A 17 1.63 15.79 12.20
C VAL A 17 0.16 16.10 12.53
N LYS A 18 -0.10 16.95 13.53
CA LYS A 18 -1.47 17.31 13.94
C LYS A 18 -2.20 18.18 12.93
N ASN A 19 -1.47 19.01 12.21
CA ASN A 19 -2.01 19.94 11.21
C ASN A 19 -1.85 19.40 9.78
N ASP A 20 -1.93 18.07 9.60
CA ASP A 20 -1.94 17.46 8.28
C ASP A 20 -3.11 18.04 7.46
N PRO A 21 -2.84 18.75 6.35
CA PRO A 21 -3.88 19.39 5.54
C PRO A 21 -4.71 18.41 4.71
N TYR A 22 -4.56 17.09 4.95
CA TYR A 22 -5.32 16.09 4.22
C TYR A 22 -6.82 16.25 4.46
N ASP A 23 -7.50 16.74 3.44
CA ASP A 23 -8.96 16.83 3.40
C ASP A 23 -9.52 15.77 2.42
N SER A 24 -10.53 15.02 2.88
CA SER A 24 -11.30 14.11 2.02
C SER A 24 -12.18 14.86 1.03
N SER A 25 -12.29 16.18 1.16
CA SER A 25 -13.08 17.07 0.31
C SER A 25 -14.54 16.63 0.15
N GLY A 26 -15.12 16.06 1.22
CA GLY A 26 -16.53 15.62 1.24
C GLY A 26 -16.82 14.34 0.44
N SER A 27 -15.81 13.55 0.04
CA SER A 27 -16.05 12.26 -0.59
C SER A 27 -16.42 11.17 0.42
N ASP A 28 -17.28 10.23 0.02
CA ASP A 28 -17.66 9.08 0.84
C ASP A 28 -16.47 8.10 1.02
N ILE A 29 -15.65 7.97 -0.03
CA ILE A 29 -14.47 7.12 0.00
C ILE A 29 -13.34 7.67 -0.89
N SER A 30 -12.10 7.65 -0.38
CA SER A 30 -10.93 7.97 -1.20
C SER A 30 -10.35 6.72 -1.86
N CYS A 31 -9.55 6.89 -2.92
CA CYS A 31 -8.83 5.82 -3.61
C CYS A 31 -8.07 4.91 -2.63
N THR A 32 -7.30 5.48 -1.71
CA THR A 32 -6.52 4.73 -0.72
C THR A 32 -7.40 3.95 0.26
N ARG A 33 -8.54 4.49 0.65
CA ARG A 33 -9.52 3.80 1.49
C ARG A 33 -10.27 2.72 0.73
N LEU A 34 -10.55 2.92 -0.56
CA LEU A 34 -11.21 1.94 -1.42
C LEU A 34 -10.38 0.66 -1.55
N ILE A 35 -9.07 0.77 -1.74
CA ILE A 35 -8.18 -0.40 -1.85
C ILE A 35 -7.83 -1.03 -0.50
N ALA A 36 -8.02 -0.31 0.61
CA ALA A 36 -7.79 -0.84 1.95
C ALA A 36 -8.86 -1.89 2.34
N PRO A 37 -8.57 -2.82 3.26
CA PRO A 37 -9.57 -3.77 3.73
C PRO A 37 -10.80 -3.06 4.33
N PRO A 38 -12.04 -3.44 3.96
CA PRO A 38 -13.25 -2.82 4.52
C PRO A 38 -13.31 -2.90 6.04
N ARG A 39 -12.84 -4.01 6.64
CA ARG A 39 -12.74 -4.19 8.10
C ARG A 39 -11.93 -3.08 8.75
N VAL A 40 -10.75 -2.77 8.20
CA VAL A 40 -9.87 -1.72 8.75
C VAL A 40 -10.56 -0.36 8.69
N ARG A 41 -11.15 -0.01 7.53
CA ARG A 41 -11.86 1.26 7.37
C ARG A 41 -13.03 1.41 8.36
N VAL A 42 -13.87 0.38 8.48
CA VAL A 42 -15.04 0.45 9.38
C VAL A 42 -14.61 0.50 10.86
N LEU A 43 -13.59 -0.25 11.26
CA LEU A 43 -13.04 -0.17 12.62
C LEU A 43 -12.44 1.22 12.90
N GLN A 44 -11.76 1.84 11.92
CA GLN A 44 -11.28 3.23 12.05
C GLN A 44 -12.46 4.20 12.25
N MET A 45 -13.52 4.08 11.45
CA MET A 45 -14.69 4.94 11.59
C MET A 45 -15.37 4.78 12.94
N ARG A 46 -15.53 3.55 13.43
CA ARG A 46 -16.22 3.26 14.71
C ARG A 46 -15.41 3.66 15.94
N ASN A 47 -14.08 3.69 15.85
CA ASN A 47 -13.18 3.88 16.98
C ASN A 47 -12.23 5.08 16.81
N ASN A 48 -12.54 6.01 15.89
CA ASN A 48 -11.66 7.12 15.53
C ASN A 48 -11.12 7.87 16.76
N ASP A 49 -11.98 8.14 17.74
CA ASP A 49 -11.63 8.93 18.91
C ASP A 49 -10.80 8.14 19.96
N LEU A 50 -10.71 6.83 19.80
CA LEU A 50 -9.95 5.93 20.68
C LEU A 50 -8.58 5.53 20.09
N ILE A 51 -8.42 5.62 18.75
CA ILE A 51 -7.17 5.27 18.08
C ILE A 51 -6.06 6.24 18.51
N LYS A 52 -4.94 5.68 18.98
CA LYS A 52 -3.74 6.41 19.35
C LYS A 52 -2.63 6.14 18.33
N GLU A 53 -1.96 7.21 17.91
CA GLU A 53 -0.75 7.12 17.08
C GLU A 53 0.32 8.04 17.67
N ASP A 54 1.57 7.57 17.72
CA ASP A 54 2.66 8.43 18.17
C ASP A 54 3.21 9.25 17.00
N VAL A 55 3.69 10.45 17.29
CA VAL A 55 4.31 11.32 16.28
C VAL A 55 5.43 10.62 15.54
N SER A 56 6.20 9.76 16.22
CA SER A 56 7.30 9.00 15.62
C SER A 56 6.84 8.05 14.50
N ASP A 57 5.62 7.53 14.56
CA ASP A 57 5.04 6.62 13.56
C ASP A 57 4.71 7.36 12.25
N ARG A 58 4.60 8.69 12.32
CA ARG A 58 4.25 9.56 11.19
C ARG A 58 5.43 10.19 10.46
N ILE A 59 6.67 9.98 10.92
CA ILE A 59 7.86 10.62 10.33
C ILE A 59 8.03 10.26 8.85
N PHE A 60 7.81 9.00 8.47
CA PHE A 60 7.90 8.62 7.05
C PHE A 60 6.74 9.17 6.21
N SER A 61 5.58 9.42 6.81
CA SER A 61 4.48 10.12 6.14
C SER A 61 4.85 11.57 5.84
N LEU A 62 5.43 12.28 6.81
CA LEU A 62 5.94 13.65 6.62
C LEU A 62 7.02 13.71 5.53
N LEU A 63 7.93 12.73 5.51
CA LEU A 63 8.94 12.66 4.45
C LEU A 63 8.29 12.48 3.06
N GLY A 64 7.29 11.62 2.94
CA GLY A 64 6.52 11.46 1.71
C GLY A 64 5.85 12.77 1.29
N GLN A 65 5.11 13.41 2.19
CA GLN A 65 4.45 14.71 1.93
C GLN A 65 5.44 15.80 1.49
N SER A 66 6.62 15.84 2.10
CA SER A 66 7.68 16.80 1.73
C SER A 66 8.12 16.61 0.28
N VAL A 67 8.27 15.37 -0.18
CA VAL A 67 8.64 15.07 -1.57
C VAL A 67 7.53 15.50 -2.52
N HIS A 68 6.27 15.16 -2.25
CA HIS A 68 5.12 15.59 -3.05
C HIS A 68 5.06 17.11 -3.16
N HIS A 69 5.18 17.82 -2.04
CA HIS A 69 5.15 19.29 -2.03
C HIS A 69 6.29 19.94 -2.83
N ILE A 70 7.50 19.36 -2.79
CA ILE A 70 8.64 19.85 -3.58
C ILE A 70 8.37 19.64 -5.08
N ILE A 71 7.87 18.48 -5.47
CA ILE A 71 7.57 18.14 -6.87
C ILE A 71 6.41 18.99 -7.39
N GLU A 72 5.38 19.20 -6.59
CA GLU A 72 4.25 20.07 -6.93
C GLU A 72 4.73 21.49 -7.29
N ARG A 73 5.67 22.06 -6.54
CA ARG A 73 6.23 23.39 -6.83
C ARG A 73 7.05 23.45 -8.12
N ALA A 74 7.61 22.31 -8.55
CA ALA A 74 8.45 22.22 -9.75
C ALA A 74 7.63 22.07 -11.04
N LYS A 75 6.38 22.53 -11.07
CA LYS A 75 5.42 22.37 -12.18
C LYS A 75 6.05 22.55 -13.56
N VAL A 76 5.80 21.57 -14.42
CA VAL A 76 6.05 21.67 -15.85
C VAL A 76 4.72 22.09 -16.51
N PRO A 77 4.66 23.18 -17.30
CA PRO A 77 3.40 23.73 -17.81
C PRO A 77 2.55 22.73 -18.63
N GLN A 78 3.20 21.71 -19.20
CA GLN A 78 2.54 20.69 -20.03
C GLN A 78 2.01 19.50 -19.23
N ASP A 79 2.30 19.40 -17.94
CA ASP A 79 1.94 18.29 -17.08
C ASP A 79 0.94 18.69 -15.99
N ILE A 80 0.13 17.77 -15.52
CA ILE A 80 -0.81 18.00 -14.41
C ILE A 80 -0.26 17.31 -13.16
N ALA A 81 -0.01 18.09 -12.11
CA ALA A 81 0.47 17.57 -10.83
C ALA A 81 -0.56 17.75 -9.70
N GLU A 82 -0.55 16.84 -8.73
CA GLU A 82 -1.32 16.89 -7.46
C GLU A 82 -2.80 17.26 -7.67
N ARG A 83 -3.45 16.60 -8.64
CA ARG A 83 -4.84 16.88 -8.95
C ARG A 83 -5.78 15.87 -8.31
N ARG A 84 -6.73 16.36 -7.50
CA ARG A 84 -7.82 15.56 -6.97
C ARG A 84 -8.98 15.50 -7.95
N LEU A 85 -9.49 14.30 -8.17
CA LEU A 85 -10.66 14.01 -9.01
C LEU A 85 -11.75 13.36 -8.18
N PHE A 86 -12.99 13.51 -8.65
CA PHE A 86 -14.18 12.96 -8.02
C PHE A 86 -15.03 12.24 -9.06
N TYR A 87 -15.68 11.16 -8.65
CA TYR A 87 -16.65 10.47 -9.48
C TYR A 87 -17.79 9.94 -8.64
N LYS A 88 -19.03 10.11 -9.14
CA LYS A 88 -20.24 9.61 -8.51
C LYS A 88 -21.21 9.21 -9.62
N ASP A 89 -21.80 8.03 -9.50
CA ASP A 89 -22.95 7.57 -10.29
C ASP A 89 -23.73 6.49 -9.52
N ASP A 90 -24.84 6.03 -10.09
CA ASP A 90 -25.68 5.01 -9.48
C ASP A 90 -25.29 3.60 -9.87
N ASP A 91 -24.57 3.39 -10.98
CA ASP A 91 -24.21 2.06 -11.46
C ASP A 91 -22.91 1.54 -10.84
N ILE A 92 -21.81 2.31 -10.93
CA ILE A 92 -20.48 1.86 -10.47
C ILE A 92 -20.27 2.20 -8.99
N THR A 93 -20.62 3.43 -8.59
CA THR A 93 -20.37 3.88 -7.22
C THR A 93 -21.57 3.78 -6.30
N ASN A 94 -22.71 3.33 -6.83
CA ASN A 94 -23.95 3.14 -6.08
C ASN A 94 -24.28 4.35 -5.18
N GLY A 95 -24.22 5.55 -5.78
CA GLY A 95 -24.49 6.82 -5.12
C GLY A 95 -23.36 7.37 -4.24
N TRP A 96 -22.25 6.65 -4.02
CA TRP A 96 -21.10 7.18 -3.29
C TRP A 96 -20.22 8.07 -4.18
N THR A 97 -19.62 9.08 -3.59
CA THR A 97 -18.59 9.89 -4.20
C THR A 97 -17.22 9.29 -3.94
N LEU A 98 -16.59 8.72 -4.98
CA LEU A 98 -15.20 8.28 -4.96
C LEU A 98 -14.28 9.44 -5.27
N SER A 99 -13.21 9.65 -4.48
CA SER A 99 -12.17 10.64 -4.79
C SER A 99 -10.78 10.02 -4.85
N GLY A 100 -9.88 10.68 -5.58
CA GLY A 100 -8.47 10.33 -5.61
C GLY A 100 -7.64 11.49 -6.10
N ALA A 101 -6.49 11.73 -5.48
CA ALA A 101 -5.49 12.64 -6.00
C ALA A 101 -4.39 11.82 -6.67
N PHE A 102 -4.02 12.18 -7.89
CA PHE A 102 -2.85 11.63 -8.55
C PHE A 102 -1.68 12.62 -8.44
N ASP A 103 -0.48 12.08 -8.41
CA ASP A 103 0.73 12.90 -8.20
C ASP A 103 1.16 13.58 -9.49
N LEU A 104 1.21 12.85 -10.61
CA LEU A 104 1.62 13.40 -11.89
C LEU A 104 0.98 12.69 -13.08
N LEU A 105 0.35 13.47 -13.96
CA LEU A 105 -0.07 13.04 -15.29
C LEU A 105 0.68 13.86 -16.33
N THR A 106 1.58 13.22 -17.07
CA THR A 106 2.39 13.89 -18.09
C THR A 106 1.61 14.12 -19.38
N SER A 107 2.00 15.11 -20.15
CA SER A 107 1.37 15.46 -21.44
C SER A 107 1.41 14.36 -22.49
N ASP A 108 2.33 13.40 -22.37
CA ASP A 108 2.40 12.20 -23.22
C ASP A 108 1.54 11.04 -22.70
N GLY A 109 0.85 11.21 -21.55
CA GLY A 109 -0.13 10.27 -21.00
C GLY A 109 0.45 9.25 -20.01
N LYS A 110 1.55 9.54 -19.34
CA LYS A 110 2.07 8.69 -18.25
C LYS A 110 1.48 9.15 -16.93
N LEU A 111 0.78 8.26 -16.24
CA LEU A 111 0.32 8.48 -14.86
C LEU A 111 1.37 7.91 -13.91
N ILE A 112 1.97 8.79 -13.12
CA ILE A 112 3.10 8.46 -12.23
C ILE A 112 2.70 8.79 -10.80
N ASP A 113 2.92 7.84 -9.89
CA ASP A 113 2.74 8.01 -8.46
C ASP A 113 4.12 7.93 -7.77
N PHE A 114 4.40 8.87 -6.86
CA PHE A 114 5.67 8.98 -6.17
C PHE A 114 5.64 8.22 -4.86
N LYS A 115 6.62 7.34 -4.64
CA LYS A 115 6.73 6.58 -3.39
C LYS A 115 8.11 6.73 -2.76
N VAL A 116 8.16 7.27 -1.55
CA VAL A 116 9.35 7.20 -0.69
C VAL A 116 9.34 5.86 0.04
N THR A 117 10.19 4.93 -0.38
CA THR A 117 10.15 3.55 0.08
C THR A 117 11.54 2.96 0.30
N SER A 118 11.62 1.74 0.85
CA SER A 118 12.90 1.02 0.97
C SER A 118 13.32 0.40 -0.37
N ALA A 119 14.64 0.20 -0.52
CA ALA A 119 15.21 -0.48 -1.69
C ALA A 119 14.64 -1.90 -1.87
N TRP A 120 14.43 -2.62 -0.76
CA TRP A 120 13.84 -3.95 -0.78
C TRP A 120 12.38 -3.95 -1.23
N SER A 121 11.58 -2.98 -0.78
CA SER A 121 10.19 -2.84 -1.22
C SER A 121 10.09 -2.53 -2.72
N ALA A 122 11.03 -1.75 -3.26
CA ALA A 122 11.09 -1.47 -4.69
C ALA A 122 11.51 -2.70 -5.51
N LEU A 123 12.49 -3.48 -5.01
CA LEU A 123 12.88 -4.75 -5.63
C LEU A 123 11.75 -5.77 -5.65
N ASP A 124 11.05 -5.92 -4.54
CA ASP A 124 9.91 -6.84 -4.44
C ASP A 124 8.81 -6.42 -5.43
N ALA A 125 8.55 -5.12 -5.55
CA ALA A 125 7.60 -4.59 -6.52
C ALA A 125 8.01 -4.84 -7.99
N LEU A 126 9.32 -4.75 -8.30
CA LEU A 126 9.84 -5.04 -9.64
C LEU A 126 9.75 -6.52 -10.00
N THR A 127 9.94 -7.41 -9.02
CA THR A 127 10.03 -8.87 -9.26
C THR A 127 8.70 -9.58 -9.16
N LYS A 128 7.85 -9.19 -8.18
CA LYS A 128 6.58 -9.87 -7.86
C LYS A 128 5.34 -9.02 -8.15
N GLY A 129 5.55 -7.73 -8.44
CA GLY A 129 4.48 -6.75 -8.44
C GLY A 129 4.01 -6.41 -7.02
N LYS A 130 3.35 -5.27 -6.87
CA LYS A 130 2.74 -4.84 -5.61
C LYS A 130 1.29 -4.49 -5.84
N THR A 131 0.42 -5.35 -5.35
CA THR A 131 -1.03 -5.28 -5.63
C THR A 131 -1.64 -3.94 -5.23
N GLU A 132 -1.23 -3.39 -4.09
CA GLU A 132 -1.76 -2.11 -3.60
C GLU A 132 -1.40 -0.96 -4.55
N TRP A 133 -0.20 -0.96 -5.13
CA TRP A 133 0.22 0.05 -6.09
C TRP A 133 -0.50 -0.11 -7.44
N GLU A 134 -0.68 -1.35 -7.90
CA GLU A 134 -1.44 -1.64 -9.11
C GLU A 134 -2.90 -1.20 -8.96
N GLN A 135 -3.53 -1.53 -7.84
CA GLN A 135 -4.91 -1.12 -7.56
C GLN A 135 -5.04 0.40 -7.46
N GLN A 136 -4.13 1.07 -6.73
CA GLN A 136 -4.16 2.53 -6.57
C GLN A 136 -4.09 3.23 -7.91
N LEU A 137 -3.09 2.91 -8.74
CA LEU A 137 -2.91 3.56 -10.03
C LEU A 137 -4.05 3.26 -11.01
N ASN A 138 -4.63 2.06 -10.99
CA ASN A 138 -5.78 1.73 -11.85
C ASN A 138 -7.07 2.42 -11.40
N VAL A 139 -7.28 2.64 -10.10
CA VAL A 139 -8.40 3.48 -9.61
C VAL A 139 -8.19 4.94 -9.97
N LEU A 140 -6.96 5.46 -9.93
CA LEU A 140 -6.66 6.81 -10.38
C LEU A 140 -6.82 6.96 -11.91
N ASP A 141 -6.43 5.96 -12.71
CA ASP A 141 -6.70 5.94 -14.15
C ASP A 141 -8.20 5.89 -14.46
N PHE A 142 -8.98 5.10 -13.70
CA PHE A 142 -10.44 5.13 -13.74
C PHE A 142 -10.97 6.55 -13.51
N LEU A 143 -10.53 7.23 -12.48
CA LEU A 143 -10.94 8.62 -12.19
C LEU A 143 -10.52 9.58 -13.30
N CYS A 144 -9.31 9.47 -13.85
CA CYS A 144 -8.86 10.24 -14.99
C CYS A 144 -9.77 10.02 -16.22
N ARG A 145 -10.13 8.77 -16.50
CA ARG A 145 -11.01 8.41 -17.62
C ARG A 145 -12.42 8.97 -17.46
N LYS A 146 -12.98 8.94 -16.25
CA LYS A 146 -14.32 9.48 -15.96
C LYS A 146 -14.35 11.02 -15.90
N ASN A 147 -13.20 11.68 -15.76
CA ASN A 147 -13.07 13.14 -15.68
C ASN A 147 -12.33 13.75 -16.89
N GLN A 148 -12.34 13.11 -18.05
CA GLN A 148 -11.55 13.55 -19.22
C GLN A 148 -11.89 14.96 -19.68
N THR A 149 -13.16 15.35 -19.67
CA THR A 149 -13.60 16.70 -20.08
C THR A 149 -12.99 17.76 -19.17
N ASP A 150 -13.02 17.53 -17.86
CA ASP A 150 -12.50 18.46 -16.86
C ASP A 150 -10.97 18.59 -16.95
N LEU A 151 -10.26 17.47 -17.08
CA LEU A 151 -8.81 17.45 -17.28
C LEU A 151 -8.40 18.18 -18.57
N THR A 152 -9.16 18.00 -19.66
CA THR A 152 -8.86 18.62 -20.94
C THR A 152 -9.17 20.13 -20.94
N THR A 153 -10.33 20.52 -20.41
CA THR A 153 -10.80 21.93 -20.47
C THR A 153 -9.96 22.84 -19.57
N ASN A 154 -9.62 22.40 -18.37
CA ASN A 154 -8.86 23.20 -17.42
C ASN A 154 -7.37 23.30 -17.75
N PHE A 155 -6.82 22.30 -18.44
CA PHE A 155 -5.40 22.26 -18.81
C PHE A 155 -5.09 23.08 -20.08
N PHE A 156 -5.99 23.10 -21.04
CA PHE A 156 -5.77 23.74 -22.34
C PHE A 156 -6.36 25.14 -22.47
N LYS A 157 -6.80 25.79 -21.40
CA LYS A 157 -7.29 27.18 -21.47
C LYS A 157 -6.28 28.15 -22.09
N ASP A 158 -4.97 27.86 -21.95
CA ASP A 158 -3.89 28.67 -22.53
C ASP A 158 -3.30 28.13 -23.84
N LEU A 159 -3.67 26.91 -24.27
CA LEU A 159 -3.13 26.27 -25.48
C LEU A 159 -4.20 26.17 -26.57
N THR A 160 -4.60 27.29 -27.10
CA THR A 160 -5.78 27.57 -27.97
C THR A 160 -5.81 26.86 -29.31
N LYS A 161 -5.00 25.87 -29.65
CA LYS A 161 -4.96 25.33 -31.02
C LYS A 161 -5.14 23.83 -31.22
N HIS A 162 -5.11 22.99 -30.21
CA HIS A 162 -5.36 21.56 -30.41
C HIS A 162 -6.13 20.95 -29.23
N LYS A 163 -7.42 20.65 -29.42
CA LYS A 163 -8.25 19.81 -28.51
C LYS A 163 -7.69 18.36 -28.45
N LYS A 164 -6.57 18.18 -27.79
CA LYS A 164 -5.99 16.87 -27.60
C LYS A 164 -6.49 16.32 -26.27
N THR A 165 -7.33 15.30 -26.31
CA THR A 165 -7.81 14.60 -25.09
C THR A 165 -6.62 13.98 -24.39
N LEU A 166 -6.36 14.37 -23.15
CA LEU A 166 -5.27 13.80 -22.34
C LEU A 166 -5.71 12.44 -21.79
N LYS A 167 -5.30 11.37 -22.47
CA LYS A 167 -5.61 9.99 -22.07
C LYS A 167 -4.42 9.36 -21.37
N VAL A 168 -4.66 8.64 -20.28
CA VAL A 168 -3.66 7.80 -19.65
C VAL A 168 -3.29 6.65 -20.58
N LYS A 169 -2.01 6.49 -20.87
CA LYS A 169 -1.45 5.44 -21.73
C LYS A 169 -0.64 4.41 -20.96
N SER A 170 0.02 4.82 -19.89
CA SER A 170 0.83 3.95 -19.05
C SER A 170 0.82 4.38 -17.59
N LEU A 171 1.05 3.42 -16.71
CA LEU A 171 1.11 3.58 -15.26
C LEU A 171 2.50 3.25 -14.77
N SER A 172 3.03 4.06 -13.85
CA SER A 172 4.34 3.82 -13.24
C SER A 172 4.41 4.31 -11.81
N ILE A 173 5.19 3.64 -10.99
CA ILE A 173 5.62 4.15 -9.69
C ILE A 173 7.04 4.71 -9.85
N MET A 174 7.27 5.93 -9.39
CA MET A 174 8.61 6.46 -9.19
C MET A 174 9.01 6.24 -7.73
N ALA A 175 9.77 5.19 -7.48
CA ALA A 175 10.24 4.82 -6.16
C ALA A 175 11.53 5.57 -5.81
N ILE A 176 11.46 6.44 -4.81
CA ILE A 176 12.61 7.14 -4.20
C ILE A 176 13.06 6.30 -3.01
N LEU A 177 14.30 5.81 -3.06
CA LEU A 177 14.81 4.82 -2.12
C LEU A 177 15.47 5.50 -0.92
N ARG A 178 14.73 5.55 0.22
CA ARG A 178 15.18 6.26 1.43
C ARG A 178 16.38 5.61 2.15
N ASP A 179 16.64 4.34 1.89
CA ASP A 179 17.72 3.54 2.50
C ASP A 179 18.76 3.05 1.47
N TRP A 180 18.79 3.67 0.27
CA TRP A 180 19.74 3.32 -0.77
C TRP A 180 21.18 3.53 -0.30
N SER A 181 22.06 2.59 -0.64
CA SER A 181 23.45 2.61 -0.23
C SER A 181 24.36 2.24 -1.38
N LYS A 182 25.35 3.09 -1.68
CA LYS A 182 26.39 2.84 -2.68
C LYS A 182 27.22 1.59 -2.33
N MET A 183 27.46 1.35 -1.05
CA MET A 183 28.17 0.16 -0.58
C MET A 183 27.41 -1.13 -0.92
N ARG A 184 26.08 -1.15 -0.70
CA ARG A 184 25.23 -2.31 -1.06
C ARG A 184 25.18 -2.56 -2.57
N VAL A 185 25.24 -1.52 -3.39
CA VAL A 185 25.37 -1.67 -4.86
C VAL A 185 26.61 -2.46 -5.24
N MET A 186 27.72 -2.24 -4.56
CA MET A 186 28.98 -2.97 -4.81
C MET A 186 28.97 -4.41 -4.29
N GLN A 187 28.14 -4.70 -3.29
CA GLN A 187 28.08 -6.00 -2.62
C GLN A 187 27.02 -6.95 -3.20
N SER A 188 26.05 -6.43 -3.98
CA SER A 188 24.92 -7.24 -4.45
C SER A 188 24.46 -6.82 -5.83
N ASP A 189 24.50 -7.75 -6.78
CA ASP A 189 24.04 -7.51 -8.15
C ASP A 189 22.53 -7.27 -8.24
N ASN A 190 21.77 -7.79 -7.30
CA ASN A 190 20.31 -7.63 -7.25
C ASN A 190 19.86 -6.34 -6.56
N TYR A 191 20.79 -5.52 -6.02
CA TYR A 191 20.44 -4.28 -5.36
C TYR A 191 20.26 -3.14 -6.40
N PRO A 192 19.27 -2.22 -6.21
CA PRO A 192 19.02 -1.13 -7.15
C PRO A 192 20.27 -0.29 -7.40
N ARG A 193 20.63 -0.09 -8.67
CA ARG A 193 21.85 0.65 -9.04
C ARG A 193 21.73 2.16 -8.82
N LYS A 194 20.50 2.69 -8.70
CA LYS A 194 20.20 4.12 -8.53
C LYS A 194 19.28 4.35 -7.34
N GLN A 195 19.31 5.57 -6.82
CA GLN A 195 18.47 6.04 -5.71
C GLN A 195 16.99 6.16 -6.08
N VAL A 196 16.68 6.17 -7.37
CA VAL A 196 15.33 6.26 -7.92
C VAL A 196 15.12 5.12 -8.93
N VAL A 197 13.97 4.48 -8.84
CA VAL A 197 13.58 3.38 -9.73
C VAL A 197 12.20 3.65 -10.31
N MET A 198 12.09 3.59 -11.63
CA MET A 198 10.79 3.59 -12.31
C MET A 198 10.27 2.15 -12.40
N ILE A 199 9.12 1.91 -11.80
CA ILE A 199 8.48 0.59 -11.74
C ILE A 199 7.23 0.65 -12.60
N PRO A 200 7.20 -0.05 -13.77
CA PRO A 200 6.02 -0.11 -14.59
C PRO A 200 4.90 -0.88 -13.86
N VAL A 201 3.67 -0.39 -14.01
CA VAL A 201 2.48 -1.01 -13.43
C VAL A 201 1.55 -1.44 -14.54
N ARG A 202 0.97 -2.65 -14.41
CA ARG A 202 -0.03 -3.15 -15.36
C ARG A 202 -1.23 -2.21 -15.38
N ARG A 203 -1.57 -1.73 -16.56
CA ARG A 203 -2.81 -0.99 -16.77
C ARG A 203 -3.94 -1.96 -17.10
N TRP A 204 -5.02 -1.89 -16.35
CA TRP A 204 -6.22 -2.72 -16.57
C TRP A 204 -7.05 -2.19 -17.74
N SER A 205 -7.91 -3.05 -18.29
CA SER A 205 -8.92 -2.59 -19.23
C SER A 205 -9.94 -1.69 -18.54
N ASN A 206 -10.72 -0.96 -19.31
CA ASN A 206 -11.79 -0.11 -18.76
C ASN A 206 -12.82 -0.93 -17.99
N GLU A 207 -13.13 -2.13 -18.48
CA GLU A 207 -14.07 -3.07 -17.90
C GLU A 207 -13.54 -3.65 -16.58
N GLU A 208 -12.23 -3.99 -16.54
CA GLU A 208 -11.56 -4.43 -15.31
C GLU A 208 -11.59 -3.33 -14.24
N GLN A 209 -11.34 -2.07 -14.62
CA GLN A 209 -11.38 -0.91 -13.71
C GLN A 209 -12.80 -0.69 -13.17
N ASP A 210 -13.81 -0.67 -14.05
CA ASP A 210 -15.20 -0.46 -13.66
C ASP A 210 -15.69 -1.58 -12.74
N ALA A 211 -15.42 -2.83 -13.06
CA ALA A 211 -15.77 -3.99 -12.25
C ALA A 211 -15.07 -3.97 -10.87
N PHE A 212 -13.78 -3.61 -10.82
CA PHE A 212 -13.05 -3.50 -9.56
C PHE A 212 -13.62 -2.40 -8.66
N VAL A 213 -13.82 -1.19 -9.19
CA VAL A 213 -14.37 -0.07 -8.42
C VAL A 213 -15.76 -0.43 -7.89
N LYS A 214 -16.64 -0.96 -8.74
CA LYS A 214 -17.99 -1.38 -8.36
C LYS A 214 -17.97 -2.43 -7.24
N ALA A 215 -17.17 -3.46 -7.38
CA ALA A 215 -17.04 -4.52 -6.37
C ALA A 215 -16.49 -3.98 -5.04
N ARG A 216 -15.49 -3.11 -5.07
CA ARG A 216 -14.90 -2.53 -3.85
C ARG A 216 -15.85 -1.57 -3.14
N ILE A 217 -16.56 -0.71 -3.88
CA ILE A 217 -17.61 0.17 -3.32
C ILE A 217 -18.65 -0.66 -2.59
N LYS A 218 -19.19 -1.69 -3.26
CA LYS A 218 -20.18 -2.59 -2.66
C LYS A 218 -19.67 -3.25 -1.37
N LEU A 219 -18.44 -3.76 -1.38
CA LEU A 219 -17.83 -4.38 -0.19
C LEU A 219 -17.73 -3.41 0.99
N HIS A 220 -17.39 -2.14 0.73
CA HIS A 220 -17.30 -1.12 1.78
C HIS A 220 -18.68 -0.72 2.30
N GLN A 221 -19.68 -0.56 1.42
CA GLN A 221 -21.06 -0.25 1.79
C GLN A 221 -21.69 -1.38 2.61
N ASP A 222 -21.48 -2.63 2.19
CA ASP A 222 -22.00 -3.80 2.89
C ASP A 222 -21.34 -3.91 4.29
N ALA A 223 -20.01 -3.71 4.37
CA ALA A 223 -19.30 -3.77 5.65
C ALA A 223 -19.76 -2.71 6.67
N GLU A 224 -20.14 -1.51 6.24
CA GLU A 224 -20.67 -0.49 7.16
C GLU A 224 -21.92 -0.94 7.90
N LYS A 225 -22.77 -1.72 7.23
CA LYS A 225 -24.04 -2.22 7.76
C LYS A 225 -23.87 -3.46 8.65
N MET A 226 -22.71 -4.13 8.56
CA MET A 226 -22.46 -5.37 9.29
C MET A 226 -22.07 -5.10 10.75
N LYS A 227 -22.64 -5.87 11.68
CA LYS A 227 -22.19 -5.92 13.07
C LYS A 227 -20.86 -6.65 13.18
N GLU A 228 -20.78 -7.82 12.56
CA GLU A 228 -19.55 -8.60 12.43
C GLU A 228 -18.90 -8.35 11.09
N LEU A 229 -17.70 -7.78 11.11
CA LEU A 229 -16.99 -7.39 9.90
C LEU A 229 -16.31 -8.57 9.24
N PRO A 230 -16.27 -8.63 7.89
CA PRO A 230 -15.57 -9.68 7.16
C PRO A 230 -14.08 -9.67 7.52
N LEU A 231 -13.48 -10.85 7.64
CA LEU A 231 -12.07 -10.97 7.93
C LEU A 231 -11.23 -10.42 6.76
N CYS A 232 -10.13 -9.72 7.08
CA CYS A 232 -9.12 -9.39 6.09
C CYS A 232 -8.55 -10.68 5.47
N THR A 233 -8.32 -10.70 4.17
CA THR A 233 -7.72 -11.85 3.49
C THR A 233 -6.30 -12.11 3.99
N ALA A 234 -5.75 -13.30 3.77
CA ALA A 234 -4.37 -13.62 4.12
C ALA A 234 -3.36 -12.63 3.50
N LYS A 235 -3.61 -12.22 2.24
CA LYS A 235 -2.81 -11.22 1.53
C LYS A 235 -2.88 -9.84 2.20
N GLU A 236 -4.07 -9.39 2.59
CA GLU A 236 -4.28 -8.12 3.29
C GLU A 236 -3.67 -8.11 4.70
N ARG A 237 -3.58 -9.26 5.35
CA ARG A 237 -2.91 -9.42 6.65
C ARG A 237 -1.38 -9.59 6.54
N TRP A 238 -0.83 -9.73 5.32
CA TRP A 238 0.56 -10.13 5.05
C TRP A 238 0.92 -11.41 5.78
N ARG A 239 0.01 -12.40 5.69
CA ARG A 239 0.16 -13.69 6.36
C ARG A 239 1.42 -14.39 5.87
N LYS A 240 2.31 -14.73 6.81
CA LYS A 240 3.35 -15.74 6.63
C LYS A 240 2.79 -17.10 7.02
N ASP A 241 2.98 -18.09 6.18
CA ASP A 241 2.51 -19.44 6.45
C ASP A 241 3.30 -20.11 7.57
N ASP A 242 2.70 -21.13 8.17
CA ASP A 242 3.37 -21.99 9.12
C ASP A 242 4.59 -22.66 8.46
N GLN A 243 5.67 -22.82 9.19
CA GLN A 243 6.90 -23.45 8.72
C GLN A 243 7.38 -24.51 9.70
N PHE A 244 7.97 -25.56 9.16
CA PHE A 244 8.56 -26.65 9.91
C PHE A 244 10.08 -26.58 9.79
N ALA A 245 10.72 -26.19 10.90
CA ALA A 245 12.15 -26.00 10.97
C ALA A 245 12.84 -27.30 11.38
N VAL A 246 13.69 -27.86 10.52
CA VAL A 246 14.59 -28.94 10.91
C VAL A 246 15.77 -28.33 11.63
N MET A 247 15.91 -28.66 12.91
CA MET A 247 16.99 -28.20 13.78
C MET A 247 18.01 -29.32 13.96
N LYS A 248 19.30 -29.05 13.84
CA LYS A 248 20.40 -29.93 14.27
C LYS A 248 20.78 -29.63 15.71
N ASN A 249 21.10 -30.65 16.47
CA ASN A 249 21.63 -30.50 17.84
C ASN A 249 22.86 -29.56 17.84
N GLY A 250 22.90 -28.64 18.80
CA GLY A 250 23.96 -27.64 18.93
C GLY A 250 23.83 -26.40 17.99
N ARG A 251 22.86 -26.35 17.08
CA ARG A 251 22.64 -25.16 16.23
C ARG A 251 21.49 -24.30 16.76
N LYS A 252 21.71 -22.97 16.80
CA LYS A 252 20.67 -21.99 17.15
C LYS A 252 19.75 -21.66 15.97
N SER A 253 20.21 -21.85 14.74
CA SER A 253 19.43 -21.59 13.52
C SER A 253 18.92 -22.87 12.89
N ALA A 254 17.77 -22.81 12.21
CA ALA A 254 17.26 -23.92 11.44
C ALA A 254 18.28 -24.38 10.39
N TRP A 255 18.44 -25.68 10.25
CA TRP A 255 19.22 -26.26 9.16
C TRP A 255 18.46 -26.04 7.84
N ARG A 256 17.14 -26.34 7.84
CA ARG A 256 16.26 -26.08 6.69
C ARG A 256 14.83 -25.83 7.15
N LEU A 257 14.09 -25.02 6.37
CA LEU A 257 12.67 -24.74 6.59
C LEU A 257 11.83 -25.44 5.53
N PHE A 258 10.68 -25.94 5.93
CA PHE A 258 9.73 -26.62 5.04
C PHE A 258 8.30 -26.11 5.26
N PRO A 259 7.47 -26.09 4.21
CA PRO A 259 6.08 -25.64 4.32
C PRO A 259 5.18 -26.67 5.02
N THR A 260 5.60 -27.94 5.09
CA THR A 260 4.84 -29.00 5.75
C THR A 260 5.75 -29.90 6.61
N LYS A 261 5.16 -30.49 7.65
CA LYS A 261 5.86 -31.43 8.54
C LYS A 261 6.35 -32.67 7.79
N ASP A 262 5.58 -33.14 6.81
CA ASP A 262 5.93 -34.34 6.03
C ASP A 262 7.17 -34.11 5.17
N LEU A 263 7.29 -32.94 4.52
CA LEU A 263 8.48 -32.58 3.77
C LEU A 263 9.71 -32.46 4.69
N ALA A 264 9.53 -31.94 5.90
CA ALA A 264 10.59 -31.90 6.90
C ALA A 264 11.03 -33.31 7.31
N LYS A 265 10.08 -34.24 7.53
CA LYS A 265 10.38 -35.65 7.82
C LYS A 265 11.11 -36.34 6.66
N GLN A 266 10.62 -36.18 5.43
CA GLN A 266 11.27 -36.74 4.23
C GLN A 266 12.72 -36.25 4.09
N PHE A 267 12.96 -34.97 4.40
CA PHE A 267 14.33 -34.42 4.39
C PHE A 267 15.21 -35.10 5.43
N ILE A 268 14.75 -35.31 6.68
CA ILE A 268 15.50 -35.99 7.73
C ILE A 268 15.88 -37.41 7.30
N VAL A 269 14.92 -38.16 6.73
CA VAL A 269 15.16 -39.51 6.20
C VAL A 269 16.19 -39.49 5.07
N LYS A 270 16.07 -38.55 4.11
CA LYS A 270 17.03 -38.39 3.00
C LYS A 270 18.44 -38.12 3.50
N GLU A 271 18.58 -37.32 4.55
CA GLU A 271 19.88 -36.99 5.17
C GLU A 271 20.39 -38.11 6.12
N LYS A 272 19.71 -39.27 6.13
CA LYS A 272 20.04 -40.43 7.00
C LYS A 272 20.10 -40.08 8.49
N MET A 273 19.28 -39.14 8.93
CA MET A 273 19.11 -38.76 10.33
C MET A 273 17.85 -39.34 10.93
N ILE A 274 17.79 -39.37 12.25
CA ILE A 274 16.62 -39.85 13.01
C ILE A 274 16.12 -38.66 13.85
N GLU A 275 14.82 -38.36 13.72
CA GLU A 275 14.19 -37.34 14.57
C GLU A 275 14.30 -37.75 16.05
N GLY A 276 14.72 -36.83 16.90
CA GLY A 276 15.03 -37.09 18.31
C GLY A 276 16.49 -37.55 18.59
N LYS A 277 17.21 -38.00 17.54
CA LYS A 277 18.63 -38.41 17.67
C LYS A 277 19.51 -37.53 16.75
N GLY A 278 19.86 -36.33 17.21
CA GLY A 278 20.71 -35.41 16.45
C GLY A 278 19.99 -34.33 15.67
N CYS A 279 18.66 -34.44 15.46
CA CYS A 279 17.83 -33.40 14.89
C CYS A 279 16.39 -33.44 15.45
N SER A 280 15.68 -32.32 15.32
CA SER A 280 14.26 -32.18 15.68
C SER A 280 13.51 -31.34 14.65
N ILE A 281 12.19 -31.51 14.59
CA ILE A 281 11.32 -30.64 13.80
C ILE A 281 10.59 -29.71 14.78
N ILE A 282 10.78 -28.41 14.60
CA ILE A 282 10.08 -27.36 15.35
C ILE A 282 9.07 -26.71 14.43
N GLU A 283 7.81 -26.74 14.83
CA GLU A 283 6.76 -25.97 14.17
C GLU A 283 6.91 -24.48 14.52
N ARG A 284 6.99 -23.65 13.50
CA ARG A 284 6.99 -22.20 13.61
C ARG A 284 5.66 -21.71 13.05
N LYS A 285 4.79 -21.25 13.94
CA LYS A 285 3.49 -20.71 13.55
C LYS A 285 3.69 -19.50 12.63
N GLY A 286 2.84 -19.44 11.64
CA GLY A 286 2.78 -18.27 10.77
C GLY A 286 2.23 -17.05 11.48
N GLU A 287 2.53 -15.88 10.92
CA GLU A 287 2.24 -14.60 11.54
C GLU A 287 1.44 -13.70 10.61
N ASP A 288 0.49 -12.97 11.14
CA ASP A 288 -0.22 -11.89 10.44
C ASP A 288 0.54 -10.58 10.65
N ILE A 289 1.62 -10.38 9.89
CA ILE A 289 2.60 -9.29 10.08
C ILE A 289 1.94 -7.91 10.12
N ARG A 290 0.98 -7.66 9.22
CA ARG A 290 0.28 -6.37 9.19
C ARG A 290 -0.52 -6.14 10.47
N CYS A 291 -1.20 -7.17 10.98
CA CYS A 291 -2.01 -7.07 12.18
C CYS A 291 -1.17 -6.75 13.42
N GLN A 292 0.03 -7.33 13.50
CA GLN A 292 0.92 -7.15 14.65
C GLN A 292 1.62 -5.78 14.66
N HIS A 293 2.05 -5.28 13.48
CA HIS A 293 3.01 -4.18 13.42
C HIS A 293 2.53 -2.95 12.66
N TYR A 294 1.46 -3.06 11.84
CA TYR A 294 1.09 -1.99 10.91
C TYR A 294 -0.41 -1.65 10.88
N CYS A 295 -1.22 -2.31 11.71
CA CYS A 295 -2.66 -2.08 11.74
C CYS A 295 -3.01 -1.22 12.95
N ASN A 296 -3.39 0.03 12.71
CA ASN A 296 -3.75 0.98 13.78
C ASN A 296 -5.11 0.72 14.44
N VAL A 297 -5.81 -0.33 14.02
CA VAL A 297 -7.09 -0.79 14.61
C VAL A 297 -7.03 -2.20 15.17
N ASN A 298 -5.83 -2.76 15.33
CA ASN A 298 -5.67 -4.12 15.82
C ASN A 298 -6.28 -4.33 17.21
N GLU A 299 -6.17 -3.36 18.11
CA GLU A 299 -6.75 -3.36 19.46
C GLU A 299 -8.29 -3.46 19.45
N PHE A 300 -8.95 -3.07 18.36
CA PHE A 300 -10.40 -3.16 18.18
C PHE A 300 -10.83 -4.34 17.30
N CYS A 301 -9.88 -5.17 16.89
CA CYS A 301 -10.12 -6.25 15.93
C CYS A 301 -10.27 -7.60 16.64
N SER A 302 -11.47 -8.19 16.61
CA SER A 302 -11.72 -9.51 17.22
C SER A 302 -10.79 -10.61 16.68
N HIS A 303 -10.37 -10.55 15.43
CA HIS A 303 -9.39 -11.49 14.89
C HIS A 303 -8.05 -11.39 15.61
N PHE A 304 -7.55 -10.17 15.82
CA PHE A 304 -6.27 -9.94 16.51
C PHE A 304 -6.34 -10.32 17.99
N MET A 305 -7.44 -9.98 18.67
CA MET A 305 -7.62 -10.32 20.08
C MET A 305 -7.71 -11.83 20.33
N ASN A 306 -8.20 -12.59 19.35
CA ASN A 306 -8.38 -14.05 19.47
C ASN A 306 -7.15 -14.85 18.99
N VAL A 307 -6.15 -14.23 18.40
CA VAL A 307 -4.89 -14.86 18.03
C VAL A 307 -3.89 -14.63 19.15
N SER A 308 -3.59 -15.68 19.91
CA SER A 308 -2.47 -15.67 20.88
C SER A 308 -1.16 -15.61 20.09
N PHE A 309 -0.40 -14.54 20.26
CA PHE A 309 0.92 -14.36 19.68
C PHE A 309 2.02 -14.80 20.65
#